data_b228c3e401726c60a7261a316f80b003
#
_entry.id   b228c3e401726c60a7261a316f80b003
#
_cell.length_a   1.000
_cell.length_b   1.000
_cell.length_c   1.000
_cell.angle_alpha   90.00
_cell.angle_beta   90.00
_cell.angle_gamma   90.00
#
_symmetry.space_group_name_H-M   'P 1'
#
loop_
_entity.id
_entity.type
_entity.pdbx_description
1 polymer ?
#
loop_
_entity_poly.entity_id
_entity_poly.type
_entity_poly.pdbx_seq_one_letter_code
_entity_poly.pdbx_strand_id
1 'polypeptide(L)'
;MSPLLTRRRVIAGVAGVAGLAGTAGVVAVAANRDTPKMINLTAEAIRRAERARQRPGAATVRATLSPRPVTLDLGGVTVDTWGYTEDAPGPLIRAKAGDRLRVDVVNELPTDTSVHWHGIALRNDMDGVPGVTQDPIGAGERFTYDFIAPHPGTYFYHPHSGVQLDRALHGVLIVDDPNDAGRYDQEWIVVLDDWVDGTGRTPDDVLAALGDGTDGMHGGHDISGMDHGDGMPMDDSMEAMISPLLGGAGDVDYPHYLINGRVPAAPVTLTARPRQRVRIRLVNAASDTAFRVALGGHRLTVTHSDGFPVVPDVTDALVVGMGERVDVEVVVADGVFPLVAVAEGKMGQALAVVRTGGGSAPSAEVRPAELDRRVILTNQLRATEEVWLPQREPDRTHDLVLGGGMMPYRWTINGKTFADAEPFLAGEGERVRLRMTNQTTMFHPMHVHGHTFALRDGGPRKDTVIVTPNQTVTVDLDADNPGQWMTHCHNIYHAEAGMMINLAYQL
;
A
#
# COMPACT_ATOMS: atom_id res chain seq x y z
N MET A 1 0.77 -4.63 36.39
CA MET A 1 1.98 -5.39 36.00
C MET A 1 1.51 -6.76 35.49
N SER A 2 1.19 -6.81 34.21
CA SER A 2 0.89 -8.07 33.50
C SER A 2 2.03 -8.36 32.56
N PRO A 3 2.50 -9.60 32.44
CA PRO A 3 3.67 -9.92 31.65
C PRO A 3 3.32 -9.95 30.18
N LEU A 4 4.09 -9.22 29.39
CA LEU A 4 4.17 -9.30 27.94
C LEU A 4 4.41 -10.74 27.50
N LEU A 5 3.46 -11.33 26.82
CA LEU A 5 3.59 -12.63 26.17
C LEU A 5 4.45 -12.46 24.91
N THR A 6 5.73 -12.70 25.06
CA THR A 6 6.66 -12.83 23.93
C THR A 6 6.27 -14.01 23.05
N ARG A 7 6.08 -13.76 21.75
CA ARG A 7 5.74 -14.71 20.67
C ARG A 7 6.76 -15.83 20.39
N ARG A 8 7.57 -16.22 21.38
CA ARG A 8 8.65 -17.24 21.23
C ARG A 8 8.25 -18.68 21.58
N ARG A 9 6.96 -19.07 21.54
CA ARG A 9 6.57 -20.42 21.99
C ARG A 9 5.63 -21.20 21.07
N VAL A 10 5.82 -21.20 19.77
CA VAL A 10 5.04 -22.11 18.89
C VAL A 10 5.90 -22.99 17.98
N ILE A 11 7.20 -23.06 18.15
CA ILE A 11 8.03 -24.07 17.44
C ILE A 11 8.87 -24.84 18.47
N ALA A 12 8.23 -25.62 19.35
CA ALA A 12 8.87 -26.73 20.03
C ALA A 12 7.83 -27.51 20.85
N GLY A 13 7.31 -28.59 20.31
CA GLY A 13 6.39 -29.42 21.07
C GLY A 13 5.93 -30.70 20.38
N VAL A 14 6.84 -31.45 19.76
CA VAL A 14 6.62 -32.89 19.54
C VAL A 14 7.94 -33.64 19.86
N ALA A 15 8.11 -34.00 21.12
CA ALA A 15 9.00 -35.07 21.51
C ALA A 15 8.59 -35.60 22.88
N GLY A 16 8.03 -36.81 22.92
CA GLY A 16 8.24 -37.76 23.99
C GLY A 16 7.23 -37.82 25.15
N VAL A 17 6.24 -38.69 25.07
CA VAL A 17 5.88 -39.54 26.20
C VAL A 17 5.72 -40.99 25.69
N ALA A 18 6.63 -41.84 26.08
CA ALA A 18 6.51 -43.29 25.96
C ALA A 18 5.98 -43.86 27.28
N GLY A 19 5.00 -44.79 27.17
CA GLY A 19 4.75 -45.80 28.20
C GLY A 19 3.36 -45.89 28.75
N LEU A 20 2.56 -46.85 28.29
CA LEU A 20 2.10 -48.04 28.96
C LEU A 20 0.99 -48.75 28.18
N ALA A 21 1.06 -50.07 28.13
CA ALA A 21 0.32 -50.98 27.29
C ALA A 21 -1.16 -51.04 27.58
N GLY A 22 -1.97 -51.14 26.51
CA GLY A 22 -3.35 -51.58 26.54
C GLY A 22 -3.79 -51.93 25.12
N THR A 23 -3.94 -53.23 24.85
CA THR A 23 -4.35 -53.81 23.58
C THR A 23 -5.78 -53.43 23.20
N ALA A 24 -5.96 -52.57 22.26
CA ALA A 24 -7.16 -52.45 21.43
C ALA A 24 -6.72 -52.03 20.04
N GLY A 25 -7.03 -52.89 19.04
CA GLY A 25 -6.62 -52.64 17.66
C GLY A 25 -7.25 -51.38 17.09
N VAL A 26 -6.44 -50.37 16.99
CA VAL A 26 -6.72 -49.18 16.22
C VAL A 26 -6.08 -49.39 14.83
N VAL A 27 -6.93 -49.61 13.85
CA VAL A 27 -6.51 -49.50 12.44
C VAL A 27 -6.05 -48.05 12.24
N ALA A 28 -4.75 -47.82 12.27
CA ALA A 28 -4.16 -46.56 11.87
C ALA A 28 -4.37 -46.43 10.35
N VAL A 29 -5.43 -45.74 9.96
CA VAL A 29 -5.52 -45.13 8.63
C VAL A 29 -4.41 -44.07 8.62
N ALA A 30 -3.27 -44.41 8.07
CA ALA A 30 -2.23 -43.46 7.73
C ALA A 30 -2.84 -42.49 6.72
N ALA A 31 -3.33 -41.37 7.21
CA ALA A 31 -3.60 -40.23 6.38
C ALA A 31 -2.25 -39.67 5.89
N ASN A 32 -1.76 -40.23 4.81
CA ASN A 32 -0.66 -39.66 4.02
C ASN A 32 -1.26 -38.46 3.31
N ARG A 33 -1.54 -37.39 4.04
CA ARG A 33 -1.75 -36.09 3.46
C ARG A 33 -0.35 -35.57 3.13
N ASP A 34 0.03 -35.69 1.86
CA ASP A 34 1.20 -34.99 1.33
C ASP A 34 0.98 -33.51 1.60
N THR A 35 1.52 -33.00 2.68
CA THR A 35 1.55 -31.57 2.95
C THR A 35 2.41 -30.96 1.85
N PRO A 36 1.88 -30.02 1.03
CA PRO A 36 2.66 -29.44 -0.02
C PRO A 36 3.97 -28.86 0.52
N LYS A 37 5.08 -29.20 -0.10
CA LYS A 37 6.39 -28.64 0.26
C LYS A 37 6.46 -27.23 -0.28
N MET A 38 6.47 -26.23 0.61
CA MET A 38 6.65 -24.83 0.22
C MET A 38 8.13 -24.54 -0.05
N ILE A 39 8.39 -23.62 -0.99
CA ILE A 39 9.75 -23.13 -1.28
C ILE A 39 10.26 -22.39 -0.04
N ASN A 40 11.47 -22.69 0.38
CA ASN A 40 12.15 -21.90 1.41
C ASN A 40 12.91 -20.71 0.77
N LEU A 41 13.23 -19.70 1.59
CA LEU A 41 13.86 -18.44 1.16
C LEU A 41 15.25 -18.64 0.51
N THR A 42 15.92 -19.76 0.73
CA THR A 42 17.23 -20.07 0.14
C THR A 42 17.17 -20.93 -1.10
N ALA A 43 15.96 -21.25 -1.58
CA ALA A 43 15.78 -22.17 -2.70
C ALA A 43 16.44 -21.66 -4.00
N GLU A 44 16.93 -22.61 -4.80
CA GLU A 44 17.55 -22.28 -6.09
C GLU A 44 16.60 -21.59 -7.07
N ALA A 45 15.29 -21.83 -6.95
CA ALA A 45 14.28 -21.16 -7.76
C ALA A 45 14.31 -19.63 -7.57
N ILE A 46 14.39 -19.14 -6.31
CA ILE A 46 14.51 -17.72 -5.98
C ILE A 46 15.80 -17.14 -6.61
N ARG A 47 16.93 -17.82 -6.44
CA ARG A 47 18.20 -17.37 -7.03
C ARG A 47 18.19 -17.39 -8.57
N ARG A 48 17.52 -18.37 -9.18
CA ARG A 48 17.37 -18.45 -10.65
C ARG A 48 16.54 -17.28 -11.18
N ALA A 49 15.41 -16.99 -10.55
CA ALA A 49 14.56 -15.85 -10.92
C ALA A 49 15.31 -14.52 -10.83
N GLU A 50 16.11 -14.32 -9.79
CA GLU A 50 16.94 -13.11 -9.64
C GLU A 50 18.02 -13.02 -10.73
N ARG A 51 18.71 -14.12 -11.05
CA ARG A 51 19.71 -14.14 -12.14
C ARG A 51 19.08 -13.82 -13.50
N ALA A 52 17.85 -14.24 -13.73
CA ALA A 52 17.15 -13.95 -15.00
C ALA A 52 16.82 -12.47 -15.19
N ARG A 53 16.72 -11.69 -14.10
CA ARG A 53 16.49 -10.23 -14.13
C ARG A 53 17.76 -9.43 -14.39
N GLN A 54 18.92 -10.04 -14.22
CA GLN A 54 20.21 -9.36 -14.36
C GLN A 54 20.46 -8.96 -15.83
N ARG A 55 20.76 -7.68 -16.06
CA ARG A 55 21.12 -7.16 -17.38
C ARG A 55 22.61 -6.90 -17.48
N PRO A 56 23.26 -7.20 -18.62
CA PRO A 56 24.65 -6.83 -18.86
C PRO A 56 24.82 -5.31 -18.78
N GLY A 57 25.84 -4.85 -18.04
CA GLY A 57 26.13 -3.43 -17.88
C GLY A 57 25.20 -2.66 -16.94
N ALA A 58 24.30 -3.33 -16.23
CA ALA A 58 23.47 -2.71 -15.21
C ALA A 58 24.32 -2.08 -14.10
N ALA A 59 23.92 -0.91 -13.62
CA ALA A 59 24.60 -0.23 -12.53
C ALA A 59 24.21 -0.82 -11.16
N THR A 60 25.00 -0.52 -10.14
CA THR A 60 24.61 -0.74 -8.75
C THR A 60 24.34 0.62 -8.10
N VAL A 61 23.08 0.86 -7.79
CA VAL A 61 22.68 2.03 -7.00
C VAL A 61 22.82 1.70 -5.53
N ARG A 62 23.48 2.58 -4.79
CA ARG A 62 23.71 2.43 -3.35
C ARG A 62 22.99 3.53 -2.60
N ALA A 63 22.34 3.16 -1.50
CA ALA A 63 21.70 4.10 -0.58
C ALA A 63 21.88 3.61 0.86
N THR A 64 21.65 4.50 1.81
CA THR A 64 21.58 4.16 3.23
C THR A 64 20.30 4.77 3.80
N LEU A 65 19.56 3.96 4.55
CA LEU A 65 18.39 4.37 5.30
C LEU A 65 18.67 4.19 6.79
N SER A 66 18.50 5.26 7.56
CA SER A 66 18.69 5.25 9.01
C SER A 66 17.40 5.65 9.70
N PRO A 67 16.45 4.69 9.88
CA PRO A 67 15.23 4.97 10.64
C PRO A 67 15.60 5.31 12.09
N ARG A 68 15.13 6.46 12.57
CA ARG A 68 15.44 7.00 13.89
C ARG A 68 14.35 7.91 14.43
N PRO A 69 14.30 8.20 15.73
CA PRO A 69 13.51 9.31 16.26
C PRO A 69 13.97 10.64 15.65
N VAL A 70 13.01 11.45 15.21
CA VAL A 70 13.23 12.76 14.59
C VAL A 70 12.15 13.74 15.04
N THR A 71 12.46 15.04 14.91
CA THR A 71 11.47 16.12 15.05
C THR A 71 11.22 16.71 13.66
N LEU A 72 9.96 16.70 13.20
CA LEU A 72 9.54 17.25 11.92
C LEU A 72 8.77 18.56 12.10
N ASP A 73 9.00 19.51 11.20
CA ASP A 73 8.11 20.65 10.97
C ASP A 73 7.19 20.37 9.77
N LEU A 74 5.92 20.08 10.02
CA LEU A 74 4.90 19.85 8.99
C LEU A 74 4.38 21.15 8.36
N GLY A 75 4.95 22.30 8.71
CA GLY A 75 4.52 23.61 8.25
C GLY A 75 3.93 24.47 9.37
N GLY A 76 4.70 24.65 10.45
CA GLY A 76 4.28 25.33 11.66
C GLY A 76 3.61 24.41 12.68
N VAL A 77 3.50 23.12 12.37
CA VAL A 77 3.16 22.05 13.32
C VAL A 77 4.40 21.20 13.50
N THR A 78 5.02 21.28 14.67
CA THR A 78 6.22 20.50 15.02
C THR A 78 5.79 19.24 15.76
N VAL A 79 6.29 18.08 15.31
CA VAL A 79 5.97 16.77 15.88
C VAL A 79 7.23 15.95 16.12
N ASP A 80 7.25 15.18 17.20
CA ASP A 80 8.26 14.13 17.42
C ASP A 80 7.71 12.82 16.88
N THR A 81 8.48 12.15 16.01
CA THR A 81 8.09 10.94 15.29
C THR A 81 9.30 10.07 14.98
N TRP A 82 9.11 9.06 14.15
CA TRP A 82 10.18 8.27 13.55
C TRP A 82 10.26 8.55 12.06
N GLY A 83 11.48 8.74 11.56
CA GLY A 83 11.71 9.05 10.16
C GLY A 83 13.10 8.61 9.71
N TYR A 84 13.35 8.69 8.41
CA TYR A 84 14.69 8.46 7.84
C TYR A 84 15.53 9.73 7.85
N THR A 85 14.89 10.88 7.80
CA THR A 85 15.49 12.22 7.82
C THR A 85 14.64 13.15 8.67
N GLU A 86 15.04 14.40 8.79
CA GLU A 86 14.25 15.47 9.42
C GLU A 86 13.22 16.11 8.49
N ASP A 87 12.97 15.45 7.35
CA ASP A 87 11.95 15.79 6.35
C ASP A 87 11.12 14.55 6.00
N ALA A 88 9.87 14.75 5.60
CA ALA A 88 8.98 13.74 5.02
C ALA A 88 8.56 14.17 3.60
N PRO A 89 8.51 13.23 2.63
CA PRO A 89 8.93 11.83 2.72
C PRO A 89 10.44 11.66 2.89
N GLY A 90 10.88 10.47 3.28
CA GLY A 90 12.28 10.10 3.37
C GLY A 90 13.03 10.17 2.02
N PRO A 91 14.31 9.73 1.96
CA PRO A 91 15.16 9.90 0.79
C PRO A 91 14.58 9.31 -0.50
N LEU A 92 14.62 10.07 -1.59
CA LEU A 92 14.33 9.55 -2.92
C LEU A 92 15.45 8.61 -3.36
N ILE A 93 15.10 7.36 -3.69
CA ILE A 93 15.99 6.42 -4.36
C ILE A 93 15.62 6.40 -5.84
N ARG A 94 16.63 6.50 -6.73
CA ARG A 94 16.40 6.48 -8.18
C ARG A 94 17.35 5.53 -8.87
N ALA A 95 16.81 4.64 -9.70
CA ALA A 95 17.52 3.62 -10.47
C ALA A 95 16.94 3.54 -11.88
N LYS A 96 17.55 2.73 -12.74
CA LYS A 96 16.98 2.36 -14.04
C LYS A 96 16.49 0.92 -14.01
N ALA A 97 15.53 0.59 -14.87
CA ALA A 97 15.05 -0.78 -14.99
C ALA A 97 16.22 -1.75 -15.30
N GLY A 98 16.34 -2.76 -14.45
CA GLY A 98 17.41 -3.75 -14.48
C GLY A 98 18.65 -3.40 -13.64
N ASP A 99 18.73 -2.21 -13.04
CA ASP A 99 19.79 -1.87 -12.10
C ASP A 99 19.65 -2.68 -10.81
N ARG A 100 20.80 -2.91 -10.16
CA ARG A 100 20.88 -3.51 -8.84
C ARG A 100 20.79 -2.43 -7.77
N LEU A 101 19.88 -2.56 -6.86
CA LEU A 101 19.80 -1.73 -5.67
C LEU A 101 20.52 -2.44 -4.52
N ARG A 102 21.37 -1.69 -3.84
CA ARG A 102 22.00 -2.13 -2.59
C ARG A 102 21.77 -1.05 -1.54
N VAL A 103 20.85 -1.32 -0.62
CA VAL A 103 20.43 -0.36 0.40
C VAL A 103 20.79 -0.90 1.78
N ASP A 104 21.68 -0.19 2.45
CA ASP A 104 22.06 -0.50 3.81
C ASP A 104 21.08 0.18 4.77
N VAL A 105 20.42 -0.60 5.62
CA VAL A 105 19.55 -0.09 6.70
C VAL A 105 20.29 -0.19 8.01
N VAL A 106 20.32 0.92 8.75
CA VAL A 106 20.90 1.02 10.09
C VAL A 106 19.77 1.41 11.04
N ASN A 107 19.27 0.44 11.80
CA ASN A 107 18.13 0.70 12.68
C ASN A 107 18.57 1.46 13.95
N GLU A 108 18.23 2.73 14.01
CA GLU A 108 18.47 3.62 15.18
C GLU A 108 17.17 3.87 15.97
N LEU A 109 16.10 3.10 15.70
CA LEU A 109 14.86 3.13 16.47
C LEU A 109 15.03 2.38 17.80
N PRO A 110 14.19 2.69 18.80
CA PRO A 110 14.19 1.97 20.09
C PRO A 110 13.59 0.54 19.98
N THR A 111 13.06 0.16 18.82
CA THR A 111 12.43 -1.12 18.56
C THR A 111 12.92 -1.72 17.24
N ASP A 112 12.48 -2.92 16.91
CA ASP A 112 12.71 -3.55 15.61
C ASP A 112 11.95 -2.86 14.49
N THR A 113 12.42 -3.05 13.25
CA THR A 113 11.82 -2.51 12.03
C THR A 113 12.12 -3.40 10.83
N SER A 114 11.65 -3.00 9.66
CA SER A 114 11.99 -3.57 8.36
C SER A 114 11.83 -2.52 7.27
N VAL A 115 12.19 -2.86 6.03
CA VAL A 115 11.87 -2.04 4.85
C VAL A 115 11.29 -2.95 3.77
N HIS A 116 10.03 -2.75 3.43
CA HIS A 116 9.36 -3.35 2.30
C HIS A 116 9.46 -2.43 1.08
N TRP A 117 9.63 -3.02 -0.10
CA TRP A 117 9.79 -2.34 -1.38
C TRP A 117 8.51 -2.47 -2.20
N HIS A 118 7.54 -1.64 -1.89
CA HIS A 118 6.18 -1.75 -2.38
C HIS A 118 6.11 -1.71 -3.91
N GLY A 119 5.53 -2.74 -4.49
CA GLY A 119 5.28 -2.88 -5.92
C GLY A 119 6.44 -3.42 -6.74
N ILE A 120 7.63 -3.60 -6.16
CA ILE A 120 8.80 -4.16 -6.86
C ILE A 120 8.71 -5.68 -6.90
N ALA A 121 8.80 -6.28 -8.09
CA ALA A 121 8.93 -7.73 -8.26
C ALA A 121 10.38 -8.18 -7.98
N LEU A 122 10.85 -7.98 -6.75
CA LEU A 122 12.20 -8.30 -6.30
C LEU A 122 12.33 -9.79 -5.91
N ARG A 123 13.52 -10.22 -5.52
CA ARG A 123 13.76 -11.54 -4.95
C ARG A 123 13.13 -11.65 -3.55
N ASN A 124 12.57 -12.81 -3.23
CA ASN A 124 11.72 -12.99 -2.07
C ASN A 124 12.39 -12.69 -0.71
N ASP A 125 13.67 -13.10 -0.54
CA ASP A 125 14.43 -12.87 0.70
C ASP A 125 14.84 -11.40 0.92
N MET A 126 14.39 -10.47 0.05
CA MET A 126 14.60 -9.03 0.16
C MET A 126 13.26 -8.25 0.25
N ASP A 127 12.15 -8.94 0.43
CA ASP A 127 10.81 -8.35 0.47
C ASP A 127 10.54 -7.49 1.71
N GLY A 128 11.26 -7.74 2.80
CA GLY A 128 11.19 -6.91 3.99
C GLY A 128 10.05 -7.21 4.95
N VAL A 129 9.47 -8.42 4.93
CA VAL A 129 8.36 -8.80 5.81
C VAL A 129 8.86 -9.65 6.97
N PRO A 130 8.88 -9.12 8.21
CA PRO A 130 9.31 -9.86 9.40
C PRO A 130 8.50 -11.13 9.63
N GLY A 131 9.21 -12.23 9.89
CA GLY A 131 8.60 -13.54 10.16
C GLY A 131 8.06 -14.28 8.94
N VAL A 132 8.14 -13.68 7.74
CA VAL A 132 7.80 -14.32 6.46
C VAL A 132 9.01 -14.42 5.55
N THR A 133 9.68 -13.30 5.26
CA THR A 133 10.80 -13.26 4.31
C THR A 133 12.14 -12.96 4.98
N GLN A 134 12.13 -12.43 6.19
CA GLN A 134 13.33 -12.15 6.98
C GLN A 134 13.01 -12.11 8.48
N ASP A 135 14.07 -12.10 9.30
CA ASP A 135 13.96 -11.67 10.70
C ASP A 135 13.83 -10.13 10.75
N PRO A 136 13.14 -9.56 11.77
CA PRO A 136 13.10 -8.12 11.96
C PRO A 136 14.52 -7.58 12.19
N ILE A 137 14.76 -6.32 11.76
CA ILE A 137 16.02 -5.62 12.02
C ILE A 137 15.92 -5.04 13.43
N GLY A 138 16.61 -5.65 14.39
CA GLY A 138 16.58 -5.23 15.80
C GLY A 138 17.15 -3.82 16.02
N ALA A 139 16.81 -3.20 17.17
CA ALA A 139 17.37 -1.92 17.57
C ALA A 139 18.91 -1.96 17.59
N GLY A 140 19.56 -1.02 16.91
CA GLY A 140 21.02 -0.98 16.73
C GLY A 140 21.59 -1.94 15.69
N GLU A 141 20.77 -2.80 15.08
CA GLU A 141 21.21 -3.75 14.08
C GLU A 141 21.23 -3.14 12.67
N ARG A 142 21.78 -3.92 11.73
CA ARG A 142 21.93 -3.54 10.33
C ARG A 142 21.45 -4.67 9.44
N PHE A 143 20.86 -4.28 8.30
CA PHE A 143 20.51 -5.20 7.22
C PHE A 143 20.84 -4.57 5.86
N THR A 144 21.25 -5.36 4.89
CA THR A 144 21.49 -4.88 3.52
C THR A 144 20.49 -5.53 2.59
N TYR A 145 19.60 -4.72 2.03
CA TYR A 145 18.75 -5.13 0.91
C TYR A 145 19.57 -5.09 -0.38
N ASP A 146 19.51 -6.18 -1.15
CA ASP A 146 20.32 -6.34 -2.35
C ASP A 146 19.53 -7.10 -3.42
N PHE A 147 18.94 -6.37 -4.36
CA PHE A 147 18.03 -6.90 -5.37
C PHE A 147 18.08 -6.11 -6.67
N ILE A 148 17.47 -6.66 -7.74
CA ILE A 148 17.31 -6.01 -9.04
C ILE A 148 15.90 -5.43 -9.13
N ALA A 149 15.77 -4.17 -9.58
CA ALA A 149 14.51 -3.54 -9.93
C ALA A 149 14.17 -3.85 -11.40
N PRO A 150 13.27 -4.81 -11.69
CA PRO A 150 13.11 -5.34 -13.04
C PRO A 150 12.29 -4.43 -13.96
N HIS A 151 11.33 -3.68 -13.42
CA HIS A 151 10.37 -2.89 -14.19
C HIS A 151 10.50 -1.40 -13.88
N PRO A 152 10.38 -0.53 -14.92
CA PRO A 152 10.30 0.90 -14.68
C PRO A 152 8.99 1.28 -14.00
N GLY A 153 8.97 2.40 -13.28
CA GLY A 153 7.75 2.89 -12.66
C GLY A 153 7.97 3.75 -11.43
N THR A 154 6.86 4.13 -10.83
CA THR A 154 6.79 4.85 -9.57
C THR A 154 6.45 3.86 -8.46
N TYR A 155 7.36 3.73 -7.50
CA TYR A 155 7.30 2.83 -6.36
C TYR A 155 7.60 3.60 -5.07
N PHE A 156 7.42 2.95 -3.92
CA PHE A 156 7.81 3.52 -2.65
C PHE A 156 8.28 2.42 -1.69
N TYR A 157 8.88 2.80 -0.59
CA TYR A 157 9.32 1.88 0.45
C TYR A 157 8.80 2.33 1.81
N HIS A 158 8.51 1.37 2.67
CA HIS A 158 7.97 1.59 4.02
C HIS A 158 8.22 0.38 4.93
N PRO A 159 8.10 0.49 6.27
CA PRO A 159 8.18 -0.66 7.16
C PRO A 159 7.02 -1.63 6.98
N HIS A 160 7.28 -2.89 7.29
CA HIS A 160 6.25 -3.91 7.46
C HIS A 160 6.28 -4.45 8.90
N SER A 161 6.31 -3.56 9.88
CA SER A 161 6.46 -3.84 11.31
C SER A 161 5.42 -3.05 12.11
N GLY A 162 4.30 -3.72 12.48
CA GLY A 162 3.18 -3.06 13.15
C GLY A 162 2.66 -1.87 12.35
N VAL A 163 2.24 -0.83 13.05
CA VAL A 163 1.74 0.42 12.44
C VAL A 163 2.84 1.47 12.18
N GLN A 164 4.07 1.03 11.95
CA GLN A 164 5.19 1.96 11.70
C GLN A 164 5.06 2.73 10.37
N LEU A 165 4.24 2.27 9.43
CA LEU A 165 3.94 3.00 8.20
C LEU A 165 3.28 4.36 8.51
N ASP A 166 2.45 4.42 9.57
CA ASP A 166 1.75 5.64 10.00
C ASP A 166 2.69 6.62 10.76
N ARG A 167 3.92 6.75 10.25
CA ARG A 167 4.99 7.65 10.69
C ARG A 167 5.75 8.12 9.45
N ALA A 168 6.79 8.96 9.60
CA ALA A 168 7.63 9.39 8.48
C ALA A 168 8.62 8.30 7.99
N LEU A 169 8.27 7.02 8.11
CA LEU A 169 9.13 5.90 7.69
C LEU A 169 8.81 5.41 6.27
N HIS A 170 8.52 6.32 5.37
CA HIS A 170 8.29 6.01 3.95
C HIS A 170 9.11 6.92 3.04
N GLY A 171 9.38 6.46 1.83
CA GLY A 171 10.07 7.25 0.82
C GLY A 171 9.84 6.67 -0.57
N VAL A 172 10.16 7.47 -1.60
CA VAL A 172 9.86 7.13 -2.99
C VAL A 172 11.04 6.42 -3.64
N LEU A 173 10.74 5.38 -4.42
CA LEU A 173 11.68 4.71 -5.33
C LEU A 173 11.19 4.91 -6.76
N ILE A 174 11.97 5.62 -7.57
CA ILE A 174 11.73 5.75 -9.01
C ILE A 174 12.65 4.81 -9.76
N VAL A 175 12.06 4.00 -10.62
CA VAL A 175 12.80 3.19 -11.58
C VAL A 175 12.54 3.76 -12.96
N ASP A 176 13.57 4.39 -13.53
CA ASP A 176 13.47 5.07 -14.83
C ASP A 176 13.29 4.08 -15.98
N ASP A 177 12.42 4.44 -16.92
CA ASP A 177 12.34 3.79 -18.22
C ASP A 177 13.32 4.45 -19.18
N PRO A 178 14.30 3.72 -19.73
CA PRO A 178 15.22 4.29 -20.72
C PRO A 178 14.50 4.76 -21.99
N ASN A 179 13.28 4.29 -22.25
CA ASN A 179 12.49 4.66 -23.43
C ASN A 179 11.57 5.87 -23.21
N ASP A 180 11.50 6.42 -21.99
CA ASP A 180 10.58 7.51 -21.62
C ASP A 180 11.20 8.92 -21.77
N ALA A 181 12.44 8.99 -22.25
CA ALA A 181 13.15 10.23 -22.40
C ALA A 181 12.46 11.21 -23.37
N GLY A 182 12.19 12.44 -22.90
CA GLY A 182 11.67 13.54 -23.73
C GLY A 182 10.15 13.58 -23.90
N ARG A 183 9.40 12.74 -23.19
CA ARG A 183 7.93 12.78 -23.23
C ARG A 183 7.34 13.93 -22.41
N TYR A 184 8.06 14.43 -21.40
CA TYR A 184 7.66 15.56 -20.56
C TYR A 184 8.85 16.48 -20.30
N ASP A 185 8.56 17.75 -19.96
CA ASP A 185 9.59 18.78 -19.71
C ASP A 185 10.07 18.77 -18.27
N GLN A 186 9.22 18.33 -17.35
CA GLN A 186 9.48 18.33 -15.91
C GLN A 186 8.70 17.22 -15.21
N GLU A 187 9.20 16.81 -14.05
CA GLU A 187 8.61 15.80 -13.19
C GLU A 187 8.39 16.37 -11.78
N TRP A 188 7.24 16.08 -11.20
CA TRP A 188 6.96 16.32 -9.78
C TRP A 188 6.63 15.00 -9.10
N ILE A 189 7.22 14.79 -7.93
CA ILE A 189 6.89 13.69 -7.04
C ILE A 189 5.98 14.23 -5.95
N VAL A 190 4.80 13.64 -5.80
CA VAL A 190 3.75 14.07 -4.88
C VAL A 190 3.37 12.87 -4.03
N VAL A 191 3.77 12.89 -2.77
CA VAL A 191 3.42 11.89 -1.77
C VAL A 191 2.27 12.42 -0.94
N LEU A 192 1.19 11.65 -0.92
CA LEU A 192 -0.02 11.91 -0.14
C LEU A 192 0.09 11.09 1.14
N ASP A 193 -0.27 11.70 2.27
CA ASP A 193 -0.15 11.09 3.58
C ASP A 193 -1.22 11.59 4.54
N ASP A 194 -1.58 10.78 5.51
CA ASP A 194 -2.39 11.12 6.67
C ASP A 194 -1.50 11.11 7.92
N TRP A 195 -1.79 11.94 8.93
CA TRP A 195 -0.84 12.17 9.99
C TRP A 195 -1.48 12.29 11.38
N VAL A 196 -1.03 11.45 12.31
CA VAL A 196 -1.46 11.47 13.72
C VAL A 196 -0.28 11.51 14.70
N ASP A 197 0.88 10.95 14.32
CA ASP A 197 2.00 10.76 15.24
C ASP A 197 2.55 12.09 15.78
N GLY A 198 2.78 12.16 17.10
CA GLY A 198 3.25 13.38 17.77
C GLY A 198 2.21 14.50 17.92
N THR A 199 0.94 14.26 17.57
CA THR A 199 -0.17 15.23 17.75
C THR A 199 -0.97 15.03 19.04
N GLY A 200 -0.39 14.31 19.99
CA GLY A 200 -1.03 13.89 21.26
C GLY A 200 -1.39 12.41 21.30
N ARG A 201 -1.24 11.71 20.19
CA ARG A 201 -1.41 10.26 20.03
C ARG A 201 -0.30 9.71 19.17
N THR A 202 -0.03 8.42 19.33
CA THR A 202 0.81 7.62 18.43
C THR A 202 -0.04 6.66 17.59
N PRO A 203 0.47 6.14 16.48
CA PRO A 203 -0.21 5.08 15.73
C PRO A 203 -0.51 3.83 16.58
N ASP A 204 0.35 3.50 17.51
CA ASP A 204 0.12 2.39 18.44
C ASP A 204 -1.05 2.67 19.40
N ASP A 205 -1.23 3.93 19.85
CA ASP A 205 -2.41 4.34 20.65
C ASP A 205 -3.68 4.25 19.81
N VAL A 206 -3.62 4.62 18.54
CA VAL A 206 -4.76 4.50 17.61
C VAL A 206 -5.16 3.03 17.47
N LEU A 207 -4.22 2.14 17.15
CA LEU A 207 -4.50 0.70 17.03
C LEU A 207 -5.08 0.12 18.32
N ALA A 208 -4.56 0.51 19.46
CA ALA A 208 -5.07 0.07 20.77
C ALA A 208 -6.51 0.54 21.00
N ALA A 209 -6.81 1.80 20.70
CA ALA A 209 -8.13 2.40 20.88
C ALA A 209 -9.18 1.77 19.91
N LEU A 210 -8.81 1.46 18.67
CA LEU A 210 -9.63 0.70 17.74
C LEU A 210 -9.92 -0.70 18.29
N GLY A 211 -8.90 -1.38 18.83
CA GLY A 211 -9.05 -2.70 19.45
C GLY A 211 -9.96 -2.71 20.69
N ASP A 212 -9.95 -1.65 21.48
CA ASP A 212 -10.80 -1.48 22.66
C ASP A 212 -12.20 -0.92 22.33
N GLY A 213 -12.47 -0.58 21.07
CA GLY A 213 -13.73 0.01 20.62
C GLY A 213 -13.97 1.45 21.08
N THR A 214 -12.92 2.15 21.51
CA THR A 214 -13.00 3.54 22.01
C THR A 214 -12.86 4.60 20.93
N ASP A 215 -12.22 4.28 19.81
CA ASP A 215 -12.04 5.19 18.64
C ASP A 215 -13.17 5.09 17.61
N GLY A 216 -13.85 3.96 17.52
CA GLY A 216 -14.90 3.72 16.51
C GLY A 216 -16.19 4.52 16.71
N MET A 217 -16.28 5.39 17.72
CA MET A 217 -17.50 6.17 18.00
C MET A 217 -17.59 7.48 17.18
N HIS A 218 -16.56 7.88 16.45
CA HIS A 218 -16.56 9.17 15.73
C HIS A 218 -16.49 9.04 14.21
N GLY A 219 -16.14 7.89 13.63
CA GLY A 219 -15.90 7.76 12.20
C GLY A 219 -16.75 6.75 11.42
N GLY A 220 -17.40 5.81 12.08
CA GLY A 220 -18.17 4.77 11.39
C GLY A 220 -19.43 4.42 12.17
N HIS A 221 -20.54 5.08 11.90
CA HIS A 221 -21.84 4.60 12.37
C HIS A 221 -22.15 3.27 11.68
N ASP A 222 -22.12 2.18 12.43
CA ASP A 222 -22.72 0.91 12.03
C ASP A 222 -24.24 1.11 11.95
N ILE A 223 -24.74 1.41 10.75
CA ILE A 223 -26.18 1.57 10.46
C ILE A 223 -26.89 0.23 10.27
N SER A 224 -26.23 -0.90 10.52
CA SER A 224 -26.83 -2.24 10.35
C SER A 224 -27.91 -2.59 11.39
N GLY A 225 -28.14 -1.74 12.40
CA GLY A 225 -29.10 -1.97 13.50
C GLY A 225 -30.20 -0.92 13.67
N MET A 226 -30.28 0.12 12.84
CA MET A 226 -31.34 1.12 12.95
C MET A 226 -32.56 0.73 12.11
N ASP A 227 -33.62 0.33 12.78
CA ASP A 227 -34.98 0.20 12.23
C ASP A 227 -35.39 1.57 11.66
N HIS A 228 -35.73 1.62 10.36
CA HIS A 228 -36.17 2.84 9.70
C HIS A 228 -37.54 3.29 10.20
N GLY A 229 -37.54 3.98 11.33
CA GLY A 229 -38.67 4.79 11.76
C GLY A 229 -38.70 6.09 10.99
N ASP A 230 -39.79 6.32 10.25
CA ASP A 230 -40.04 7.51 9.46
C ASP A 230 -39.74 8.81 10.21
N GLY A 231 -38.82 9.66 9.66
CA GLY A 231 -38.94 11.11 9.82
C GLY A 231 -37.87 11.87 10.62
N MET A 232 -36.62 11.39 10.75
CA MET A 232 -35.50 12.28 11.15
C MET A 232 -34.77 12.76 9.92
N PRO A 233 -34.60 14.09 9.72
CA PRO A 233 -33.73 14.59 8.65
C PRO A 233 -32.29 14.15 8.97
N MET A 234 -31.64 13.46 8.03
CA MET A 234 -30.21 13.24 8.10
C MET A 234 -29.52 14.62 8.13
N ASP A 235 -28.66 14.83 9.11
CA ASP A 235 -27.82 16.02 9.17
C ASP A 235 -26.87 15.99 7.97
N ASP A 236 -26.76 17.07 7.20
CA ASP A 236 -25.85 17.21 6.06
C ASP A 236 -24.39 16.86 6.42
N SER A 237 -24.02 16.89 7.69
CA SER A 237 -22.71 16.48 8.20
C SER A 237 -22.49 14.96 8.14
N MET A 238 -23.53 14.13 8.23
CA MET A 238 -23.41 12.66 8.15
C MET A 238 -23.31 12.16 6.70
N GLU A 239 -23.97 12.81 5.74
CA GLU A 239 -23.80 12.48 4.31
C GLU A 239 -22.37 12.80 3.81
N ALA A 240 -21.69 13.78 4.42
CA ALA A 240 -20.33 14.15 4.06
C ALA A 240 -19.26 13.12 4.47
N MET A 241 -19.59 12.18 5.37
CA MET A 241 -18.66 11.17 5.90
C MET A 241 -18.72 9.82 5.16
N ILE A 242 -19.47 9.70 4.09
CA ILE A 242 -19.53 8.49 3.27
C ILE A 242 -19.10 8.83 1.85
N SER A 243 -18.01 8.20 1.39
CA SER A 243 -17.63 8.32 -0.02
C SER A 243 -18.67 7.64 -0.92
N PRO A 244 -19.33 8.37 -1.84
CA PRO A 244 -20.22 7.75 -2.82
C PRO A 244 -19.50 6.79 -3.77
N LEU A 245 -18.18 6.94 -3.92
CA LEU A 245 -17.35 6.14 -4.83
C LEU A 245 -16.80 4.87 -4.15
N LEU A 246 -16.46 4.97 -2.86
CA LEU A 246 -15.82 3.89 -2.11
C LEU A 246 -16.79 3.15 -1.18
N GLY A 247 -17.97 3.72 -0.89
CA GLY A 247 -18.99 3.14 -0.03
C GLY A 247 -18.68 3.25 1.47
N GLY A 248 -17.58 3.90 1.84
CA GLY A 248 -17.14 4.11 3.22
C GLY A 248 -16.00 5.11 3.28
N ALA A 249 -15.52 5.40 4.47
CA ALA A 249 -14.28 6.10 4.76
C ALA A 249 -13.26 5.11 5.36
N GLY A 250 -12.11 5.57 5.80
CA GLY A 250 -11.24 4.80 6.69
C GLY A 250 -11.76 4.83 8.14
N ASP A 251 -11.03 4.19 9.05
CA ASP A 251 -11.42 4.02 10.46
C ASP A 251 -10.93 5.15 11.36
N VAL A 252 -9.96 5.95 10.90
CA VAL A 252 -9.23 6.92 11.71
C VAL A 252 -9.49 8.34 11.23
N ASP A 253 -9.87 9.22 12.15
CA ASP A 253 -9.91 10.66 11.91
C ASP A 253 -8.52 11.26 12.17
N TYR A 254 -7.89 11.74 11.10
CA TYR A 254 -6.57 12.34 11.17
C TYR A 254 -6.65 13.86 11.36
N PRO A 255 -5.83 14.42 12.28
CA PRO A 255 -5.77 15.86 12.46
C PRO A 255 -5.13 16.59 11.28
N HIS A 256 -4.31 15.90 10.46
CA HIS A 256 -3.63 16.49 9.31
C HIS A 256 -3.59 15.54 8.11
N TYR A 257 -3.69 16.12 6.91
CA TYR A 257 -3.43 15.48 5.63
C TYR A 257 -2.32 16.25 4.92
N LEU A 258 -1.36 15.53 4.35
CA LEU A 258 -0.11 16.10 3.91
C LEU A 258 0.12 15.86 2.41
N ILE A 259 0.74 16.84 1.75
CA ILE A 259 1.49 16.63 0.50
C ILE A 259 2.97 16.89 0.78
N ASN A 260 3.80 15.86 0.55
CA ASN A 260 5.24 15.93 0.78
C ASN A 260 5.59 16.47 2.19
N GLY A 261 4.94 15.91 3.21
CA GLY A 261 5.18 16.24 4.61
C GLY A 261 4.68 17.62 5.06
N ARG A 262 3.84 18.32 4.27
CA ARG A 262 3.38 19.68 4.61
C ARG A 262 1.86 19.75 4.74
N VAL A 263 1.40 20.44 5.76
CA VAL A 263 -0.03 20.76 5.97
C VAL A 263 -0.52 21.84 4.98
N PRO A 264 -1.83 21.93 4.71
CA PRO A 264 -2.39 22.92 3.79
C PRO A 264 -2.12 24.39 4.15
N ALA A 265 -1.90 24.68 5.44
CA ALA A 265 -1.59 26.04 5.91
C ALA A 265 -0.19 26.52 5.47
N ALA A 266 0.74 25.59 5.18
CA ALA A 266 2.08 25.90 4.70
C ALA A 266 2.48 24.91 3.59
N PRO A 267 1.79 24.94 2.43
CA PRO A 267 1.91 23.94 1.39
C PRO A 267 3.24 24.01 0.66
N VAL A 268 3.68 22.87 0.13
CA VAL A 268 4.81 22.85 -0.82
C VAL A 268 4.45 23.61 -2.09
N THR A 269 5.44 24.24 -2.72
CA THR A 269 5.29 24.89 -4.00
C THR A 269 5.99 24.07 -5.10
N LEU A 270 5.21 23.64 -6.08
CA LEU A 270 5.67 22.97 -7.29
C LEU A 270 5.79 24.00 -8.41
N THR A 271 6.96 24.13 -9.03
CA THR A 271 7.23 25.17 -10.01
C THR A 271 7.45 24.60 -11.41
N ALA A 272 6.96 25.30 -12.41
CA ALA A 272 7.21 25.03 -13.82
C ALA A 272 7.11 26.37 -14.62
N ARG A 273 7.42 26.33 -15.92
CA ARG A 273 7.11 27.43 -16.84
C ARG A 273 5.72 27.17 -17.44
N PRO A 274 4.98 28.23 -17.81
CA PRO A 274 3.74 28.09 -18.55
C PRO A 274 3.92 27.24 -19.81
N ARG A 275 2.93 26.39 -20.10
CA ARG A 275 2.88 25.44 -21.22
C ARG A 275 3.88 24.27 -21.17
N GLN A 276 4.67 24.13 -20.12
CA GLN A 276 5.42 22.90 -19.93
C GLN A 276 4.48 21.72 -19.72
N ARG A 277 4.85 20.59 -20.28
CA ARG A 277 4.25 19.29 -19.96
C ARG A 277 4.95 18.73 -18.72
N VAL A 278 4.18 18.54 -17.67
CA VAL A 278 4.66 18.04 -16.39
C VAL A 278 4.10 16.65 -16.15
N ARG A 279 4.95 15.72 -15.78
CA ARG A 279 4.55 14.43 -15.21
C ARG A 279 4.46 14.58 -13.69
N ILE A 280 3.32 14.27 -13.13
CA ILE A 280 3.11 14.22 -11.69
C ILE A 280 3.05 12.75 -11.29
N ARG A 281 3.95 12.33 -10.43
CA ARG A 281 3.98 10.99 -9.84
C ARG A 281 3.30 11.03 -8.49
N LEU A 282 2.08 10.58 -8.43
CA LEU A 282 1.28 10.50 -7.21
C LEU A 282 1.59 9.17 -6.51
N VAL A 283 1.91 9.24 -5.24
CA VAL A 283 2.11 8.08 -4.35
C VAL A 283 1.19 8.29 -3.15
N ASN A 284 0.29 7.36 -2.89
CA ASN A 284 -0.48 7.39 -1.65
C ASN A 284 0.21 6.49 -0.61
N ALA A 285 0.93 7.13 0.31
CA ALA A 285 1.63 6.49 1.43
C ALA A 285 0.81 6.52 2.73
N ALA A 286 -0.41 7.05 2.68
CA ALA A 286 -1.30 7.12 3.84
C ALA A 286 -1.62 5.74 4.41
N SER A 287 -1.89 5.71 5.68
CA SER A 287 -2.17 4.50 6.46
C SER A 287 -3.62 4.06 6.39
N ASP A 288 -4.56 5.04 6.29
CA ASP A 288 -6.01 4.77 6.36
C ASP A 288 -6.85 5.65 5.41
N THR A 289 -6.21 6.50 4.58
CA THR A 289 -6.93 7.48 3.76
C THR A 289 -6.72 7.28 2.27
N ALA A 290 -7.81 7.06 1.53
CA ALA A 290 -7.84 7.27 0.09
C ALA A 290 -8.02 8.75 -0.23
N PHE A 291 -7.36 9.25 -1.28
CA PHE A 291 -7.42 10.66 -1.66
C PHE A 291 -8.05 10.86 -3.04
N ARG A 292 -8.97 11.83 -3.12
CA ARG A 292 -9.44 12.38 -4.39
C ARG A 292 -8.58 13.57 -4.78
N VAL A 293 -7.85 13.44 -5.89
CA VAL A 293 -6.83 14.39 -6.32
C VAL A 293 -7.31 15.16 -7.56
N ALA A 294 -7.17 16.50 -7.53
CA ALA A 294 -7.42 17.37 -8.67
C ALA A 294 -6.43 18.54 -8.71
N LEU A 295 -6.11 19.01 -9.90
CA LEU A 295 -5.38 20.26 -10.13
C LEU A 295 -6.34 21.33 -10.65
N GLY A 296 -6.59 22.36 -9.86
CA GLY A 296 -7.53 23.44 -10.22
C GLY A 296 -7.19 24.07 -11.55
N GLY A 297 -8.22 24.26 -12.40
CA GLY A 297 -8.09 24.82 -13.74
C GLY A 297 -7.49 23.89 -14.80
N HIS A 298 -7.25 22.60 -14.47
CA HIS A 298 -6.60 21.64 -15.38
C HIS A 298 -7.34 20.31 -15.43
N ARG A 299 -7.15 19.60 -16.55
CA ARG A 299 -7.49 18.18 -16.65
C ARG A 299 -6.21 17.36 -16.59
N LEU A 300 -6.29 16.20 -16.00
CA LEU A 300 -5.19 15.28 -15.80
C LEU A 300 -5.27 14.16 -16.85
N THR A 301 -4.16 13.85 -17.51
CA THR A 301 -4.04 12.68 -18.39
C THR A 301 -3.35 11.58 -17.62
N VAL A 302 -4.08 10.55 -17.23
CA VAL A 302 -3.49 9.38 -16.55
C VAL A 302 -2.70 8.57 -17.56
N THR A 303 -1.44 8.27 -17.25
CA THR A 303 -0.51 7.55 -18.14
C THR A 303 -0.02 6.24 -17.55
N HIS A 304 0.07 6.13 -16.21
CA HIS A 304 0.51 4.90 -15.53
C HIS A 304 -0.30 4.66 -14.25
N SER A 305 -0.44 3.40 -13.89
CA SER A 305 -0.98 2.92 -12.63
C SER A 305 -0.04 1.86 -12.07
N ASP A 306 0.35 1.98 -10.80
CA ASP A 306 1.26 1.07 -10.09
C ASP A 306 2.54 0.72 -10.90
N GLY A 307 3.10 1.75 -11.58
CA GLY A 307 4.30 1.63 -12.40
C GLY A 307 4.07 1.20 -13.84
N PHE A 308 2.89 0.69 -14.22
CA PHE A 308 2.62 0.18 -15.57
C PHE A 308 1.85 1.18 -16.42
N PRO A 309 2.16 1.29 -17.73
CA PRO A 309 1.47 2.20 -18.62
C PRO A 309 0.01 1.78 -18.84
N VAL A 310 -0.84 2.80 -18.93
CA VAL A 310 -2.25 2.65 -19.27
C VAL A 310 -2.55 3.40 -20.55
N VAL A 311 -3.63 3.00 -21.23
CA VAL A 311 -4.18 3.80 -22.33
C VAL A 311 -4.53 5.17 -21.75
N PRO A 312 -3.95 6.27 -22.29
CA PRO A 312 -4.13 7.59 -21.70
C PRO A 312 -5.62 7.95 -21.53
N ASP A 313 -5.99 8.25 -20.30
CA ASP A 313 -7.36 8.66 -19.95
C ASP A 313 -7.36 10.06 -19.35
N VAL A 314 -8.20 10.95 -19.87
CA VAL A 314 -8.27 12.36 -19.45
C VAL A 314 -9.42 12.54 -18.48
N THR A 315 -9.09 12.94 -17.25
CA THR A 315 -10.07 13.13 -16.18
C THR A 315 -9.94 14.51 -15.53
N ASP A 316 -10.92 14.92 -14.76
CA ASP A 316 -10.85 16.15 -13.94
C ASP A 316 -10.27 15.83 -12.55
N ALA A 317 -10.60 14.66 -12.00
CA ALA A 317 -10.03 14.15 -10.74
C ALA A 317 -9.89 12.63 -10.78
N LEU A 318 -9.10 12.09 -9.85
CA LEU A 318 -8.95 10.65 -9.67
C LEU A 318 -8.85 10.31 -8.18
N VAL A 319 -9.31 9.11 -7.81
CA VAL A 319 -9.11 8.57 -6.46
C VAL A 319 -7.90 7.65 -6.46
N VAL A 320 -7.02 7.85 -5.47
CA VAL A 320 -5.83 7.05 -5.23
C VAL A 320 -5.96 6.40 -3.86
N GLY A 321 -6.07 5.08 -3.81
CA GLY A 321 -6.13 4.30 -2.57
C GLY A 321 -4.75 4.16 -1.92
N MET A 322 -4.73 3.75 -0.63
CA MET A 322 -3.48 3.49 0.08
C MET A 322 -2.68 2.42 -0.67
N GLY A 323 -1.38 2.68 -0.87
CA GLY A 323 -0.48 1.80 -1.63
C GLY A 323 -0.54 1.98 -3.14
N GLU A 324 -1.55 2.64 -3.72
CA GLU A 324 -1.60 2.90 -5.16
C GLU A 324 -0.66 4.04 -5.58
N ARG A 325 -0.12 3.92 -6.78
CA ARG A 325 0.68 4.97 -7.45
C ARG A 325 0.07 5.26 -8.80
N VAL A 326 -0.01 6.55 -9.13
CA VAL A 326 -0.56 7.00 -10.41
C VAL A 326 0.32 8.09 -11.00
N ASP A 327 0.71 7.94 -12.26
CA ASP A 327 1.37 9.02 -12.95
C ASP A 327 0.38 9.72 -13.89
N VAL A 328 0.34 11.03 -13.79
CA VAL A 328 -0.48 11.86 -14.66
C VAL A 328 0.38 12.88 -15.39
N GLU A 329 -0.01 13.23 -16.61
CA GLU A 329 0.56 14.34 -17.35
C GLU A 329 -0.41 15.52 -17.40
N VAL A 330 0.15 16.71 -17.32
CA VAL A 330 -0.59 17.97 -17.45
C VAL A 330 0.24 18.99 -18.21
N VAL A 331 -0.40 19.77 -19.09
CA VAL A 331 0.20 20.98 -19.68
C VAL A 331 -0.24 22.15 -18.82
N VAL A 332 0.71 22.71 -18.04
CA VAL A 332 0.39 23.72 -17.04
C VAL A 332 0.13 25.09 -17.66
N ALA A 333 -0.95 25.74 -17.26
CA ALA A 333 -1.30 27.10 -17.65
C ALA A 333 -0.38 28.13 -16.98
N ASP A 334 -0.49 29.42 -17.34
CA ASP A 334 0.20 30.52 -16.66
C ASP A 334 -0.61 30.98 -15.44
N GLY A 335 0.01 30.97 -14.26
CA GLY A 335 -0.65 31.41 -13.02
C GLY A 335 -0.23 30.65 -11.77
N VAL A 336 -1.15 30.60 -10.81
CA VAL A 336 -1.00 29.89 -9.53
C VAL A 336 -2.24 29.01 -9.33
N PHE A 337 -2.02 27.72 -9.13
CA PHE A 337 -3.10 26.74 -9.10
C PHE A 337 -2.99 25.82 -7.87
N PRO A 338 -4.13 25.43 -7.25
CA PRO A 338 -4.14 24.45 -6.18
C PRO A 338 -4.08 23.02 -6.74
N LEU A 339 -3.13 22.21 -6.26
CA LEU A 339 -3.20 20.76 -6.35
C LEU A 339 -3.77 20.27 -5.02
N VAL A 340 -5.01 19.80 -5.03
CA VAL A 340 -5.75 19.39 -3.84
C VAL A 340 -5.92 17.88 -3.81
N ALA A 341 -5.71 17.28 -2.65
CA ALA A 341 -6.02 15.91 -2.36
C ALA A 341 -7.01 15.86 -1.18
N VAL A 342 -8.29 15.67 -1.49
CA VAL A 342 -9.35 15.57 -0.47
C VAL A 342 -9.33 14.16 0.13
N ALA A 343 -9.39 14.06 1.44
CA ALA A 343 -9.56 12.78 2.14
C ALA A 343 -10.95 12.22 1.80
N GLU A 344 -11.00 11.14 1.01
CA GLU A 344 -12.24 10.60 0.47
C GLU A 344 -13.10 9.98 1.56
N GLY A 345 -14.31 10.52 1.75
CA GLY A 345 -15.22 10.09 2.81
C GLY A 345 -14.87 10.60 4.22
N LYS A 346 -13.88 11.48 4.35
CA LYS A 346 -13.46 12.10 5.61
C LYS A 346 -13.47 13.62 5.49
N MET A 347 -13.40 14.28 6.64
CA MET A 347 -13.21 15.73 6.68
C MET A 347 -11.73 16.09 6.50
N GLY A 348 -11.43 17.01 5.59
CA GLY A 348 -10.08 17.55 5.40
C GLY A 348 -9.46 17.24 4.04
N GLN A 349 -8.32 17.86 3.82
CA GLN A 349 -7.60 17.78 2.55
C GLN A 349 -6.12 18.11 2.73
N ALA A 350 -5.31 17.68 1.76
CA ALA A 350 -3.93 18.11 1.57
C ALA A 350 -3.84 19.09 0.40
N LEU A 351 -2.84 19.97 0.40
CA LEU A 351 -2.66 21.02 -0.60
C LEU A 351 -1.20 21.16 -1.02
N ALA A 352 -0.96 21.30 -2.31
CA ALA A 352 0.27 21.88 -2.87
C ALA A 352 -0.08 23.06 -3.79
N VAL A 353 0.83 24.02 -3.91
CA VAL A 353 0.68 25.18 -4.79
C VAL A 353 1.49 24.94 -6.06
N VAL A 354 0.82 24.89 -7.20
CA VAL A 354 1.47 24.89 -8.52
C VAL A 354 1.66 26.33 -8.97
N ARG A 355 2.91 26.74 -9.18
CA ARG A 355 3.27 28.09 -9.58
C ARG A 355 4.03 28.10 -10.89
N THR A 356 3.44 28.72 -11.90
CA THR A 356 4.04 28.90 -13.23
C THR A 356 4.15 30.39 -13.60
N GLY A 357 3.49 31.27 -12.85
CA GLY A 357 3.44 32.70 -13.06
C GLY A 357 3.16 33.49 -11.79
N GLY A 358 2.80 34.74 -11.94
CA GLY A 358 2.40 35.63 -10.84
C GLY A 358 1.02 35.32 -10.31
N GLY A 359 0.77 35.68 -9.05
CA GLY A 359 -0.54 35.51 -8.39
C GLY A 359 -0.39 35.16 -6.91
N SER A 360 -1.48 35.31 -6.18
CA SER A 360 -1.55 34.91 -4.77
C SER A 360 -1.69 33.38 -4.65
N ALA A 361 -1.13 32.84 -3.60
CA ALA A 361 -1.37 31.44 -3.25
C ALA A 361 -2.86 31.23 -2.91
N PRO A 362 -3.43 30.06 -3.26
CA PRO A 362 -4.79 29.71 -2.84
C PRO A 362 -4.88 29.57 -1.31
N SER A 363 -6.09 29.67 -0.75
CA SER A 363 -6.30 29.39 0.67
C SER A 363 -6.14 27.89 0.98
N ALA A 364 -5.91 27.55 2.24
CA ALA A 364 -5.79 26.16 2.71
C ALA A 364 -7.07 25.33 2.46
N GLU A 365 -8.23 26.00 2.43
CA GLU A 365 -9.56 25.41 2.27
C GLU A 365 -10.06 25.42 0.82
N VAL A 366 -9.20 25.83 -0.14
CA VAL A 366 -9.60 25.91 -1.55
C VAL A 366 -10.12 24.55 -2.05
N ARG A 367 -11.30 24.57 -2.69
CA ARG A 367 -11.90 23.39 -3.29
C ARG A 367 -12.13 23.62 -4.78
N PRO A 368 -11.24 23.14 -5.65
CA PRO A 368 -11.42 23.30 -7.09
C PRO A 368 -12.60 22.46 -7.61
N ALA A 369 -13.35 23.03 -8.57
CA ALA A 369 -14.54 22.40 -9.13
C ALA A 369 -14.25 21.07 -9.85
N GLU A 370 -13.02 20.82 -10.22
CA GLU A 370 -12.55 19.59 -10.85
C GLU A 370 -12.78 18.35 -9.96
N LEU A 371 -12.77 18.51 -8.64
CA LEU A 371 -13.04 17.44 -7.67
C LEU A 371 -14.43 16.80 -7.82
N ASP A 372 -15.39 17.55 -8.34
CA ASP A 372 -16.80 17.12 -8.42
C ASP A 372 -17.28 16.90 -9.87
N ARG A 373 -16.36 16.93 -10.86
CA ARG A 373 -16.65 16.65 -12.27
C ARG A 373 -16.41 15.18 -12.59
N ARG A 374 -15.68 14.88 -13.68
CA ARG A 374 -15.31 13.50 -14.01
C ARG A 374 -14.26 12.99 -13.05
N VAL A 375 -14.64 12.06 -12.17
CA VAL A 375 -13.75 11.36 -11.23
C VAL A 375 -13.62 9.91 -11.66
N ILE A 376 -12.41 9.36 -11.66
CA ILE A 376 -12.15 7.95 -11.96
C ILE A 376 -11.46 7.25 -10.80
N LEU A 377 -11.71 5.94 -10.70
CA LEU A 377 -10.92 5.01 -9.90
C LEU A 377 -9.85 4.36 -10.80
N THR A 378 -8.72 4.01 -10.23
CA THR A 378 -7.61 3.39 -10.97
C THR A 378 -7.97 2.05 -11.61
N ASN A 379 -8.93 1.31 -11.03
CA ASN A 379 -9.42 0.04 -11.55
C ASN A 379 -10.27 0.18 -12.84
N GLN A 380 -10.69 1.40 -13.20
CA GLN A 380 -11.42 1.70 -14.43
C GLN A 380 -10.50 1.96 -15.64
N LEU A 381 -9.21 2.07 -15.40
CA LEU A 381 -8.21 2.28 -16.45
C LEU A 381 -8.05 1.03 -17.33
N ARG A 382 -7.37 1.17 -18.44
CA ARG A 382 -7.06 0.07 -19.36
C ARG A 382 -5.56 -0.02 -19.58
N ALA A 383 -5.03 -1.23 -19.53
CA ALA A 383 -3.62 -1.47 -19.86
C ALA A 383 -3.33 -1.13 -21.33
N THR A 384 -2.10 -0.70 -21.63
CA THR A 384 -1.58 -0.69 -22.99
C THR A 384 -1.27 -2.13 -23.44
N GLU A 385 -1.25 -2.39 -24.75
CA GLU A 385 -1.00 -3.74 -25.30
C GLU A 385 0.35 -4.31 -24.85
N GLU A 386 1.35 -3.47 -24.66
CA GLU A 386 2.71 -3.88 -24.27
C GLU A 386 2.80 -4.50 -22.87
N VAL A 387 1.83 -4.19 -21.98
CA VAL A 387 1.79 -4.71 -20.61
C VAL A 387 0.60 -5.63 -20.36
N TRP A 388 -0.16 -5.96 -21.39
CA TRP A 388 -1.23 -6.93 -21.26
C TRP A 388 -0.70 -8.26 -20.77
N LEU A 389 -1.39 -8.80 -19.78
CA LEU A 389 -1.22 -10.18 -19.41
C LEU A 389 -1.95 -11.04 -20.45
N PRO A 390 -1.25 -11.91 -21.21
CA PRO A 390 -1.88 -12.72 -22.24
C PRO A 390 -3.07 -13.50 -21.67
N GLN A 391 -4.20 -13.47 -22.38
CA GLN A 391 -5.39 -14.21 -21.94
C GLN A 391 -5.14 -15.72 -22.04
N ARG A 392 -5.29 -16.41 -20.92
CA ARG A 392 -5.33 -17.86 -20.81
C ARG A 392 -6.20 -18.25 -19.63
N GLU A 393 -6.71 -19.49 -19.65
CA GLU A 393 -7.42 -20.01 -18.49
C GLU A 393 -6.48 -20.10 -17.28
N PRO A 394 -6.95 -19.81 -16.07
CA PRO A 394 -6.14 -19.92 -14.88
C PRO A 394 -5.90 -21.40 -14.55
N ASP A 395 -4.67 -21.70 -14.16
CA ASP A 395 -4.30 -23.03 -13.64
C ASP A 395 -4.89 -23.22 -12.23
N ARG A 396 -5.01 -22.12 -11.48
CA ARG A 396 -5.61 -22.07 -10.14
C ARG A 396 -6.51 -20.85 -9.98
N THR A 397 -7.55 -21.03 -9.18
CA THR A 397 -8.41 -19.92 -8.73
C THR A 397 -8.53 -19.97 -7.21
N HIS A 398 -8.32 -18.82 -6.56
CA HIS A 398 -8.50 -18.67 -5.12
C HIS A 398 -9.55 -17.59 -4.85
N ASP A 399 -10.47 -17.91 -3.95
CA ASP A 399 -11.42 -16.96 -3.40
C ASP A 399 -10.82 -16.32 -2.14
N LEU A 400 -10.73 -15.00 -2.13
CA LEU A 400 -10.33 -14.21 -0.98
C LEU A 400 -11.55 -13.40 -0.51
N VAL A 401 -12.25 -13.93 0.47
CA VAL A 401 -13.41 -13.26 1.06
C VAL A 401 -12.91 -12.33 2.16
N LEU A 402 -13.03 -11.03 1.91
CA LEU A 402 -12.68 -9.98 2.87
C LEU A 402 -13.86 -9.82 3.83
N GLY A 403 -13.60 -9.97 5.12
CA GLY A 403 -14.60 -9.97 6.18
C GLY A 403 -14.07 -9.34 7.45
N GLY A 404 -14.94 -9.23 8.46
CA GLY A 404 -14.61 -8.60 9.74
C GLY A 404 -15.43 -7.35 9.99
N GLY A 405 -14.97 -6.49 10.90
CA GLY A 405 -15.67 -5.27 11.27
C GLY A 405 -15.06 -4.59 12.50
N MET A 406 -15.73 -3.52 12.93
CA MET A 406 -15.28 -2.64 14.00
C MET A 406 -15.49 -3.21 15.41
N MET A 407 -16.45 -4.11 15.62
CA MET A 407 -16.78 -4.63 16.96
C MET A 407 -17.00 -6.14 16.95
N PRO A 408 -16.01 -6.95 17.36
CA PRO A 408 -14.66 -6.53 17.75
C PRO A 408 -13.88 -6.04 16.55
N TYR A 409 -12.90 -5.13 16.75
CA TYR A 409 -12.01 -4.68 15.70
C TYR A 409 -11.14 -5.85 15.25
N ARG A 410 -11.60 -6.51 14.21
CA ARG A 410 -10.98 -7.73 13.70
C ARG A 410 -11.31 -7.88 12.22
N TRP A 411 -10.28 -7.94 11.42
CA TRP A 411 -10.37 -8.05 9.97
C TRP A 411 -9.83 -9.39 9.50
N THR A 412 -10.44 -9.96 8.47
CA THR A 412 -10.17 -11.36 8.08
C THR A 412 -10.12 -11.54 6.57
N ILE A 413 -9.36 -12.54 6.14
CA ILE A 413 -9.48 -13.14 4.80
C ILE A 413 -9.97 -14.58 4.99
N ASN A 414 -11.07 -14.94 4.31
CA ASN A 414 -11.73 -16.25 4.43
C ASN A 414 -12.11 -16.61 5.88
N GLY A 415 -12.54 -15.59 6.67
CA GLY A 415 -12.97 -15.76 8.06
C GLY A 415 -11.83 -15.97 9.07
N LYS A 416 -10.56 -15.92 8.62
CA LYS A 416 -9.36 -16.11 9.45
C LYS A 416 -8.52 -14.84 9.49
N THR A 417 -7.93 -14.56 10.64
CA THR A 417 -6.84 -13.57 10.76
C THR A 417 -5.53 -14.20 10.29
N PHE A 418 -4.52 -13.39 10.04
CA PHE A 418 -3.20 -13.86 9.57
C PHE A 418 -2.60 -14.98 10.42
N ALA A 419 -2.80 -14.93 11.74
CA ALA A 419 -2.27 -15.93 12.67
C ALA A 419 -2.83 -17.35 12.43
N ASP A 420 -4.07 -17.44 11.90
CA ASP A 420 -4.78 -18.70 11.68
C ASP A 420 -4.97 -19.03 10.20
N ALA A 421 -4.59 -18.10 9.30
CA ALA A 421 -4.78 -18.24 7.86
C ALA A 421 -3.77 -19.26 7.29
N GLU A 422 -4.27 -20.19 6.47
CA GLU A 422 -3.41 -21.04 5.66
C GLU A 422 -3.08 -20.30 4.34
N PRO A 423 -1.83 -20.40 3.85
CA PRO A 423 -1.45 -19.74 2.61
C PRO A 423 -2.25 -20.30 1.42
N PHE A 424 -2.58 -19.46 0.46
CA PHE A 424 -3.02 -19.94 -0.83
C PHE A 424 -1.78 -20.28 -1.70
N LEU A 425 -1.90 -21.34 -2.49
CA LEU A 425 -0.75 -21.98 -3.11
C LEU A 425 -0.67 -21.68 -4.62
N ALA A 426 0.54 -21.52 -5.13
CA ALA A 426 0.84 -21.44 -6.55
C ALA A 426 2.01 -22.34 -6.92
N GLY A 427 2.01 -22.85 -8.16
CA GLY A 427 3.17 -23.47 -8.78
C GLY A 427 3.90 -22.49 -9.68
N GLU A 428 5.23 -22.61 -9.81
CA GLU A 428 6.01 -21.75 -10.72
C GLU A 428 5.51 -21.88 -12.16
N GLY A 429 5.22 -20.73 -12.80
CA GLY A 429 4.71 -20.64 -14.16
C GLY A 429 3.19 -20.79 -14.31
N GLU A 430 2.47 -21.06 -13.23
CA GLU A 430 1.00 -21.07 -13.25
C GLU A 430 0.40 -19.68 -13.45
N ARG A 431 -0.77 -19.63 -14.09
CA ARG A 431 -1.68 -18.49 -14.05
C ARG A 431 -2.60 -18.66 -12.84
N VAL A 432 -2.50 -17.74 -11.91
CA VAL A 432 -3.32 -17.72 -10.71
C VAL A 432 -4.38 -16.63 -10.81
N ARG A 433 -5.63 -17.00 -10.58
CA ARG A 433 -6.76 -16.09 -10.48
C ARG A 433 -7.12 -15.85 -9.03
N LEU A 434 -7.20 -14.58 -8.63
CA LEU A 434 -7.72 -14.19 -7.31
C LEU A 434 -9.09 -13.53 -7.51
N ARG A 435 -10.09 -14.00 -6.78
CA ARG A 435 -11.41 -13.37 -6.68
C ARG A 435 -11.55 -12.77 -5.29
N MET A 436 -11.35 -11.47 -5.18
CA MET A 436 -11.41 -10.73 -3.94
C MET A 436 -12.84 -10.21 -3.75
N THR A 437 -13.59 -10.80 -2.83
CA THR A 437 -14.98 -10.44 -2.55
C THR A 437 -15.06 -9.73 -1.21
N ASN A 438 -15.48 -8.47 -1.23
CA ASN A 438 -15.65 -7.67 -0.02
C ASN A 438 -17.07 -7.85 0.56
N GLN A 439 -17.17 -8.46 1.74
CA GLN A 439 -18.41 -8.66 2.50
C GLN A 439 -18.53 -7.68 3.68
N THR A 440 -17.73 -6.64 3.72
CA THR A 440 -17.76 -5.61 4.75
C THR A 440 -18.40 -4.33 4.26
N THR A 441 -18.58 -3.37 5.13
CA THR A 441 -19.08 -2.02 4.81
C THR A 441 -17.94 -1.03 4.49
N MET A 442 -16.67 -1.45 4.59
CA MET A 442 -15.48 -0.65 4.34
C MET A 442 -14.86 -1.04 2.99
N PHE A 443 -14.19 -0.11 2.31
CA PHE A 443 -13.37 -0.47 1.15
C PHE A 443 -12.00 -1.01 1.61
N HIS A 444 -11.42 -1.90 0.82
CA HIS A 444 -10.12 -2.48 1.12
C HIS A 444 -9.19 -2.36 -0.08
N PRO A 445 -8.09 -1.58 -0.02
CA PRO A 445 -7.03 -1.62 -1.02
C PRO A 445 -6.19 -2.88 -0.79
N MET A 446 -6.38 -3.89 -1.64
CA MET A 446 -5.70 -5.17 -1.53
C MET A 446 -4.39 -5.15 -2.32
N HIS A 447 -3.29 -5.44 -1.64
CA HIS A 447 -1.94 -5.49 -2.19
C HIS A 447 -1.38 -6.92 -2.21
N VAL A 448 -0.63 -7.24 -3.28
CA VAL A 448 0.08 -8.52 -3.44
C VAL A 448 1.56 -8.25 -3.59
N HIS A 449 2.37 -8.72 -2.64
CA HIS A 449 3.82 -8.57 -2.66
C HIS A 449 4.49 -9.33 -3.80
N GLY A 450 5.57 -8.78 -4.32
CA GLY A 450 6.47 -9.42 -5.26
C GLY A 450 5.88 -9.79 -6.61
N HIS A 451 4.60 -9.52 -6.85
CA HIS A 451 3.87 -9.81 -8.08
C HIS A 451 3.11 -8.59 -8.56
N THR A 452 2.81 -8.61 -9.85
CA THR A 452 1.82 -7.71 -10.45
C THR A 452 0.71 -8.56 -11.06
N PHE A 453 -0.51 -8.10 -10.92
CA PHE A 453 -1.69 -8.73 -11.48
C PHE A 453 -2.33 -7.83 -12.54
N ALA A 454 -3.13 -8.40 -13.41
CA ALA A 454 -3.97 -7.67 -14.35
C ALA A 454 -5.44 -7.77 -13.94
N LEU A 455 -6.15 -6.67 -13.93
CA LEU A 455 -7.60 -6.72 -13.88
C LEU A 455 -8.11 -7.31 -15.20
N ARG A 456 -9.22 -8.05 -15.11
CA ARG A 456 -9.77 -8.73 -16.31
C ARG A 456 -10.25 -7.75 -17.37
N ASP A 457 -10.48 -8.28 -18.56
CA ASP A 457 -11.06 -7.58 -19.72
C ASP A 457 -10.24 -6.39 -20.21
N GLY A 458 -8.91 -6.51 -20.14
CA GLY A 458 -7.95 -5.49 -20.55
C GLY A 458 -7.82 -4.35 -19.54
N GLY A 459 -8.19 -4.60 -18.29
CA GLY A 459 -7.96 -3.65 -17.19
C GLY A 459 -6.48 -3.44 -16.89
N PRO A 460 -6.15 -2.48 -16.03
CA PRO A 460 -4.77 -2.08 -15.78
C PRO A 460 -3.96 -3.19 -15.11
N ARG A 461 -2.64 -3.14 -15.31
CA ARG A 461 -1.69 -3.91 -14.53
C ARG A 461 -1.38 -3.18 -13.24
N LYS A 462 -1.46 -3.88 -12.10
CA LYS A 462 -1.37 -3.28 -10.77
C LYS A 462 -0.73 -4.25 -9.78
N ASP A 463 -0.41 -3.77 -8.62
CA ASP A 463 -0.09 -4.58 -7.43
C ASP A 463 -1.04 -4.29 -6.26
N THR A 464 -1.79 -3.19 -6.33
CA THR A 464 -2.76 -2.77 -5.32
C THR A 464 -4.09 -2.41 -5.98
N VAL A 465 -5.22 -2.89 -5.45
CA VAL A 465 -6.55 -2.60 -6.02
C VAL A 465 -7.60 -2.38 -4.93
N ILE A 466 -8.39 -1.34 -5.07
CA ILE A 466 -9.52 -1.07 -4.16
C ILE A 466 -10.65 -2.06 -4.44
N VAL A 467 -11.09 -2.77 -3.39
CA VAL A 467 -12.29 -3.61 -3.39
C VAL A 467 -13.36 -2.91 -2.56
N THR A 468 -14.35 -2.32 -3.24
CA THR A 468 -15.45 -1.60 -2.58
C THR A 468 -16.46 -2.55 -1.93
N PRO A 469 -17.28 -2.10 -0.97
CA PRO A 469 -18.29 -2.92 -0.30
C PRO A 469 -19.20 -3.68 -1.26
N ASN A 470 -19.48 -4.93 -0.95
CA ASN A 470 -20.36 -5.82 -1.72
C ASN A 470 -19.91 -6.05 -3.19
N GLN A 471 -18.64 -5.79 -3.53
CA GLN A 471 -18.09 -6.01 -4.85
C GLN A 471 -17.08 -7.17 -4.85
N THR A 472 -16.92 -7.76 -6.03
CA THR A 472 -15.87 -8.73 -6.29
C THR A 472 -14.95 -8.19 -7.38
N VAL A 473 -13.68 -8.04 -7.04
CA VAL A 473 -12.62 -7.74 -8.00
C VAL A 473 -11.90 -9.04 -8.37
N THR A 474 -11.81 -9.31 -9.67
CA THR A 474 -11.12 -10.50 -10.17
C THR A 474 -9.86 -10.08 -10.92
N VAL A 475 -8.74 -10.64 -10.51
CA VAL A 475 -7.43 -10.37 -11.10
C VAL A 475 -6.72 -11.67 -11.46
N ASP A 476 -5.88 -11.61 -12.47
CA ASP A 476 -5.02 -12.71 -12.89
C ASP A 476 -3.55 -12.29 -12.73
N LEU A 477 -2.72 -13.16 -12.16
CA LEU A 477 -1.27 -12.99 -12.09
C LEU A 477 -0.55 -14.22 -12.65
N ASP A 478 0.66 -14.02 -13.17
CA ASP A 478 1.58 -15.13 -13.46
C ASP A 478 2.45 -15.40 -12.25
N ALA A 479 2.53 -16.65 -11.84
CA ALA A 479 3.38 -17.09 -10.75
C ALA A 479 4.84 -17.25 -11.26
N ASP A 480 5.51 -16.11 -11.50
CA ASP A 480 6.85 -16.02 -12.07
C ASP A 480 7.94 -15.57 -11.08
N ASN A 481 7.56 -15.37 -9.83
CA ASN A 481 8.46 -14.94 -8.76
C ASN A 481 8.41 -15.91 -7.56
N PRO A 482 9.16 -17.01 -7.59
CA PRO A 482 9.10 -18.04 -6.56
C PRO A 482 9.41 -17.52 -5.15
N GLY A 483 8.58 -17.89 -4.17
CA GLY A 483 8.78 -17.49 -2.79
C GLY A 483 7.53 -17.63 -1.92
N GLN A 484 7.52 -16.89 -0.83
CA GLN A 484 6.38 -16.67 0.06
C GLN A 484 6.10 -15.18 0.11
N TRP A 485 4.88 -14.78 -0.22
CA TRP A 485 4.54 -13.39 -0.45
C TRP A 485 3.30 -12.99 0.32
N MET A 486 3.39 -11.86 1.02
CA MET A 486 2.24 -11.30 1.70
C MET A 486 1.18 -10.84 0.71
N THR A 487 -0.07 -11.07 1.03
CA THR A 487 -1.25 -10.46 0.39
C THR A 487 -2.09 -9.89 1.51
N HIS A 488 -2.33 -8.58 1.49
CA HIS A 488 -2.99 -7.91 2.62
C HIS A 488 -3.78 -6.67 2.19
N CYS A 489 -4.65 -6.20 3.06
CA CYS A 489 -5.23 -4.87 2.95
C CYS A 489 -4.16 -3.82 3.24
N HIS A 490 -4.05 -2.78 2.42
CA HIS A 490 -3.07 -1.72 2.63
C HIS A 490 -3.55 -0.62 3.60
N ASN A 491 -4.80 -0.70 4.09
CA ASN A 491 -5.12 -0.05 5.34
C ASN A 491 -4.34 -0.75 6.46
N ILE A 492 -3.37 -0.03 7.07
CA ILE A 492 -2.43 -0.66 7.99
C ILE A 492 -3.12 -1.20 9.25
N TYR A 493 -4.17 -0.54 9.71
CA TYR A 493 -4.94 -0.96 10.88
C TYR A 493 -5.74 -2.23 10.58
N HIS A 494 -6.32 -2.36 9.37
CA HIS A 494 -6.95 -3.60 8.92
C HIS A 494 -5.94 -4.76 8.80
N ALA A 495 -4.77 -4.47 8.26
CA ALA A 495 -3.70 -5.45 8.12
C ALA A 495 -3.27 -5.98 9.50
N GLU A 496 -2.95 -5.08 10.44
CA GLU A 496 -2.51 -5.44 11.80
C GLU A 496 -3.63 -6.12 12.61
N ALA A 497 -4.89 -5.78 12.35
CA ALA A 497 -6.04 -6.47 12.94
C ALA A 497 -6.38 -7.81 12.27
N GLY A 498 -5.61 -8.22 11.24
CA GLY A 498 -5.61 -9.58 10.71
C GLY A 498 -5.92 -9.78 9.24
N MET A 499 -6.22 -8.72 8.44
CA MET A 499 -6.53 -8.86 7.01
C MET A 499 -5.28 -9.08 6.16
N MET A 500 -4.60 -10.19 6.42
CA MET A 500 -3.40 -10.65 5.74
C MET A 500 -3.44 -12.16 5.50
N ILE A 501 -2.82 -12.62 4.40
CA ILE A 501 -2.63 -14.02 4.04
C ILE A 501 -1.37 -14.16 3.17
N ASN A 502 -0.74 -15.32 3.16
CA ASN A 502 0.41 -15.58 2.29
C ASN A 502 0.00 -16.25 0.98
N LEU A 503 0.56 -15.78 -0.14
CA LEU A 503 0.77 -16.55 -1.35
C LEU A 503 2.06 -17.37 -1.18
N ALA A 504 1.99 -18.69 -1.25
CA ALA A 504 3.16 -19.55 -1.09
C ALA A 504 3.35 -20.46 -2.30
N TYR A 505 4.59 -20.50 -2.81
CA TYR A 505 4.94 -21.42 -3.88
C TYR A 505 5.19 -22.83 -3.33
N GLN A 506 4.58 -23.81 -3.98
CA GLN A 506 4.82 -25.21 -3.72
C GLN A 506 5.84 -25.79 -4.72
N LEU A 507 6.67 -26.76 -4.26
CA LEU A 507 7.61 -27.50 -5.10
C LEU A 507 6.91 -28.59 -5.88
#